data_9f0ca5b7972b112a9c5fbb73d3a565c8
#
_entry.id   9f0ca5b7972b112a9c5fbb73d3a565c8
#
_cell.length_a   1.000
_cell.length_b   1.000
_cell.length_c   1.000
_cell.angle_alpha   90.00
_cell.angle_beta   90.00
_cell.angle_gamma   90.00
#
_symmetry.space_group_name_H-M   'P 1'
#
loop_
_entity.id
_entity.type
_entity.pdbx_description
1 polymer ?
#
loop_
_entity_poly.entity_id
_entity_poly.type
_entity_poly.pdbx_seq_one_letter_code
_entity_poly.pdbx_strand_id
1 'polypeptide(L)'
;MSTLSAETGPEDANNQSFWMPGNYQRTVKRTEDAFQACNDIVACFQERARVERQYAQQLSEWSTKWKPLVDASPLYGSLLQAWQCFLSSADRFSSLHSSICRALVSEDGDRIRTWQKETFHKKIFGGFKESQDFETGFSRAQKPWAKRLKKLEKAKSAFHKACRKEHMAREREAHAQGNPDIAIEKQRKIQEETELAHQETEKVRARYEKVLEEVTRYAPRYMEEMESIFDQSQEEERKRISFLKQAFLSIHRHLDVTNNERCVRRVIPVKSQFLSISLLLAMRMPTDWPQFQEWTPDKKHKKGKKEVEQKAVVMERSLMIGGVRVRALYDYVGQETDELSFKAGEEFLKIEDEDDQGWCRGMMDGGKEGLYPANYVVVV
;
A
#
# COMPACT_ATOMS: atom_id res chain seq x y z
N MET A 1 11.28 16.01 11.44
CA MET A 1 10.82 15.37 12.71
C MET A 1 10.16 14.04 12.33
N SER A 2 10.90 12.97 12.55
CA SER A 2 10.48 11.60 12.22
C SER A 2 9.54 11.12 13.31
N THR A 3 8.29 10.84 12.96
CA THR A 3 7.37 10.12 13.85
C THR A 3 7.64 8.63 13.70
N LEU A 4 8.23 8.06 14.73
CA LEU A 4 8.35 6.62 14.93
C LEU A 4 6.97 5.97 14.88
N SER A 5 6.75 5.10 13.90
CA SER A 5 5.58 4.20 13.88
C SER A 5 5.77 3.17 14.99
N ALA A 6 4.83 3.14 15.93
CA ALA A 6 4.77 2.11 16.95
C ALA A 6 4.58 0.73 16.29
N GLU A 7 5.36 -0.25 16.72
CA GLU A 7 5.20 -1.66 16.36
C GLU A 7 3.83 -2.15 16.85
N THR A 8 2.94 -2.43 15.91
CA THR A 8 1.64 -3.04 16.19
C THR A 8 1.80 -4.55 16.32
N GLY A 9 1.34 -5.12 17.43
CA GLY A 9 1.37 -6.57 17.67
C GLY A 9 0.42 -7.35 16.74
N PRO A 10 0.46 -8.69 16.70
CA PRO A 10 -0.33 -9.53 15.79
C PRO A 10 -1.85 -9.35 15.92
N GLU A 11 -2.38 -8.95 17.07
CA GLU A 11 -3.80 -8.57 17.23
C GLU A 11 -4.16 -7.27 16.52
N ASP A 12 -3.22 -6.33 16.41
CA ASP A 12 -3.43 -5.05 15.72
C ASP A 12 -3.40 -5.20 14.20
N ALA A 13 -2.61 -6.14 13.66
CA ALA A 13 -2.55 -6.42 12.22
C ALA A 13 -3.88 -6.98 11.69
N ASN A 14 -4.54 -7.83 12.46
CA ASN A 14 -5.86 -8.39 12.09
C ASN A 14 -6.96 -7.31 12.12
N ASN A 15 -6.83 -6.32 13.01
CA ASN A 15 -7.77 -5.20 13.12
C ASN A 15 -7.63 -4.18 11.97
N GLN A 16 -6.51 -4.22 11.21
CA GLN A 16 -6.25 -3.35 10.04
C GLN A 16 -6.68 -3.97 8.70
N SER A 17 -7.11 -5.23 8.69
CA SER A 17 -7.55 -5.91 7.46
C SER A 17 -8.73 -5.18 6.80
N PHE A 18 -8.68 -5.03 5.48
CA PHE A 18 -9.77 -4.47 4.66
C PHE A 18 -11.13 -5.16 4.92
N TRP A 19 -11.10 -6.45 5.25
CA TRP A 19 -12.29 -7.26 5.49
C TRP A 19 -12.97 -6.99 6.84
N MET A 20 -12.28 -6.28 7.75
CA MET A 20 -12.87 -5.93 9.02
C MET A 20 -13.82 -4.74 8.89
N PRO A 21 -14.94 -4.74 9.65
CA PRO A 21 -15.91 -3.66 9.61
C PRO A 21 -15.28 -2.29 9.89
N GLY A 22 -15.48 -1.33 8.96
CA GLY A 22 -14.96 0.04 9.05
C GLY A 22 -13.63 0.28 8.32
N ASN A 23 -12.89 -0.74 7.92
CA ASN A 23 -11.53 -0.57 7.37
C ASN A 23 -11.48 -0.20 5.87
N TYR A 24 -12.61 -0.07 5.20
CA TYR A 24 -12.70 0.38 3.81
C TYR A 24 -12.43 1.88 3.61
N GLN A 25 -12.37 2.66 4.68
CA GLN A 25 -12.22 4.13 4.63
C GLN A 25 -11.00 4.58 3.81
N ARG A 26 -9.91 3.83 3.84
CA ARG A 26 -8.72 4.11 3.01
C ARG A 26 -9.03 4.05 1.51
N THR A 27 -9.92 3.15 1.09
CA THR A 27 -10.36 3.03 -0.31
C THR A 27 -11.23 4.20 -0.71
N VAL A 28 -12.16 4.61 0.16
CA VAL A 28 -13.03 5.78 -0.07
C VAL A 28 -12.21 7.07 -0.16
N LYS A 29 -11.24 7.25 0.73
CA LYS A 29 -10.36 8.43 0.78
C LYS A 29 -9.54 8.61 -0.50
N ARG A 30 -9.23 7.55 -1.24
CA ARG A 30 -8.50 7.65 -2.51
C ARG A 30 -9.13 8.60 -3.52
N THR A 31 -10.44 8.74 -3.52
CA THR A 31 -11.14 9.68 -4.41
C THR A 31 -10.78 11.13 -4.09
N GLU A 32 -10.73 11.48 -2.81
CA GLU A 32 -10.35 12.83 -2.36
C GLU A 32 -8.87 13.09 -2.59
N ASP A 33 -8.02 12.12 -2.25
CA ASP A 33 -6.57 12.19 -2.48
C ASP A 33 -6.26 12.30 -3.98
N ALA A 34 -7.01 11.60 -4.84
CA ALA A 34 -6.89 11.67 -6.29
C ALA A 34 -7.28 13.04 -6.86
N PHE A 35 -8.34 13.64 -6.32
CA PHE A 35 -8.74 15.00 -6.69
C PHE A 35 -7.66 16.01 -6.29
N GLN A 36 -7.14 15.89 -5.06
CA GLN A 36 -6.09 16.79 -4.58
C GLN A 36 -4.80 16.64 -5.40
N ALA A 37 -4.39 15.41 -5.72
CA ALA A 37 -3.23 15.17 -6.58
C ALA A 37 -3.34 15.86 -7.94
N CYS A 38 -4.53 15.91 -8.55
CA CYS A 38 -4.73 16.66 -9.80
C CYS A 38 -4.51 18.16 -9.59
N ASN A 39 -4.97 18.74 -8.48
CA ASN A 39 -4.73 20.14 -8.16
C ASN A 39 -3.22 20.43 -8.00
N ASP A 40 -2.51 19.57 -7.28
CA ASP A 40 -1.08 19.73 -7.00
C ASP A 40 -0.25 19.61 -8.29
N ILE A 41 -0.59 18.68 -9.18
CA ILE A 41 0.03 18.53 -10.50
C ILE A 41 -0.19 19.78 -11.34
N VAL A 42 -1.42 20.30 -11.40
CA VAL A 42 -1.73 21.53 -12.17
C VAL A 42 -0.99 22.74 -11.59
N ALA A 43 -0.93 22.86 -10.26
CA ALA A 43 -0.18 23.93 -9.61
C ALA A 43 1.33 23.86 -9.95
N CYS A 44 1.91 22.67 -9.91
CA CYS A 44 3.29 22.42 -10.29
C CYS A 44 3.56 22.84 -11.75
N PHE A 45 2.67 22.50 -12.70
CA PHE A 45 2.81 22.90 -14.09
C PHE A 45 2.71 24.40 -14.29
N GLN A 46 1.84 25.06 -13.54
CA GLN A 46 1.70 26.52 -13.58
C GLN A 46 2.95 27.23 -13.05
N GLU A 47 3.57 26.67 -12.01
CA GLU A 47 4.84 27.21 -11.49
C GLU A 47 5.98 27.02 -12.48
N ARG A 48 6.09 25.84 -13.09
CA ARG A 48 7.05 25.61 -14.15
C ARG A 48 6.83 26.53 -15.35
N ALA A 49 5.59 26.71 -15.77
CA ALA A 49 5.26 27.64 -16.87
C ALA A 49 5.65 29.10 -16.57
N ARG A 50 5.58 29.52 -15.29
CA ARG A 50 6.09 30.86 -14.89
C ARG A 50 7.60 30.99 -15.09
N VAL A 51 8.35 29.97 -14.71
CA VAL A 51 9.81 29.92 -14.91
C VAL A 51 10.16 30.01 -16.40
N GLU A 52 9.48 29.23 -17.25
CA GLU A 52 9.67 29.22 -18.69
C GLU A 52 9.36 30.60 -19.29
N ARG A 53 8.31 31.25 -18.87
CA ARG A 53 7.92 32.60 -19.31
C ARG A 53 8.96 33.63 -18.93
N GLN A 54 9.45 33.62 -17.69
CA GLN A 54 10.47 34.55 -17.22
C GLN A 54 11.78 34.39 -18.01
N TYR A 55 12.21 33.18 -18.25
CA TYR A 55 13.39 32.91 -19.04
C TYR A 55 13.22 33.38 -20.49
N ALA A 56 12.10 33.09 -21.13
CA ALA A 56 11.80 33.58 -22.48
C ALA A 56 11.81 35.11 -22.56
N GLN A 57 11.21 35.77 -21.56
CA GLN A 57 11.20 37.24 -21.50
C GLN A 57 12.60 37.84 -21.36
N GLN A 58 13.41 37.29 -20.45
CA GLN A 58 14.79 37.76 -20.24
C GLN A 58 15.65 37.60 -21.50
N LEU A 59 15.52 36.50 -22.23
CA LEU A 59 16.21 36.31 -23.51
C LEU A 59 15.77 37.35 -24.56
N SER A 60 14.47 37.60 -24.66
CA SER A 60 13.92 38.60 -25.60
C SER A 60 14.38 40.02 -25.26
N GLU A 61 14.32 40.41 -23.99
CA GLU A 61 14.80 41.72 -23.52
C GLU A 61 16.30 41.91 -23.79
N TRP A 62 17.09 40.88 -23.50
CA TRP A 62 18.53 40.87 -23.77
C TRP A 62 18.82 41.04 -25.28
N SER A 63 18.16 40.25 -26.14
CA SER A 63 18.31 40.33 -27.58
C SER A 63 17.91 41.71 -28.11
N THR A 64 16.77 42.22 -27.68
CA THR A 64 16.25 43.54 -28.08
C THR A 64 17.22 44.67 -27.70
N LYS A 65 17.83 44.61 -26.52
CA LYS A 65 18.82 45.57 -26.05
C LYS A 65 20.08 45.59 -26.92
N TRP A 66 20.56 44.43 -27.34
CA TRP A 66 21.85 44.32 -28.01
C TRP A 66 21.74 44.45 -29.54
N LYS A 67 20.63 44.19 -30.18
CA LYS A 67 20.44 44.30 -31.63
C LYS A 67 20.90 45.66 -32.21
N PRO A 68 20.43 46.79 -31.70
CA PRO A 68 20.83 48.12 -32.22
C PRO A 68 22.34 48.36 -32.09
N LEU A 69 22.94 47.85 -31.01
CA LEU A 69 24.39 48.01 -30.75
C LEU A 69 25.21 47.15 -31.72
N VAL A 70 24.73 45.95 -32.04
CA VAL A 70 25.40 45.07 -33.02
C VAL A 70 25.25 45.59 -34.43
N ASP A 71 24.09 46.10 -34.81
CA ASP A 71 23.85 46.67 -36.15
C ASP A 71 24.64 47.95 -36.38
N ALA A 72 24.93 48.75 -35.33
CA ALA A 72 25.77 49.95 -35.37
C ALA A 72 27.26 49.64 -35.16
N SER A 73 27.65 48.38 -34.98
CA SER A 73 29.04 48.01 -34.68
C SER A 73 29.98 48.27 -35.89
N PRO A 74 31.26 48.47 -35.65
CA PRO A 74 32.24 48.60 -36.71
C PRO A 74 32.60 47.27 -37.40
N LEU A 75 32.06 46.17 -36.95
CA LEU A 75 32.23 44.84 -37.55
C LEU A 75 31.50 44.74 -38.88
N TYR A 76 32.02 43.95 -39.79
CA TYR A 76 31.47 43.73 -41.14
C TYR A 76 31.64 42.28 -41.58
N GLY A 77 30.96 41.91 -42.66
CA GLY A 77 31.06 40.59 -43.28
C GLY A 77 30.66 39.46 -42.37
N SER A 78 31.41 38.37 -42.35
CA SER A 78 31.11 37.14 -41.60
C SER A 78 31.13 37.34 -40.09
N LEU A 79 31.90 38.28 -39.56
CA LEU A 79 31.92 38.53 -38.11
C LEU A 79 30.65 39.22 -37.63
N LEU A 80 30.14 40.17 -38.39
CA LEU A 80 28.84 40.80 -38.09
C LEU A 80 27.70 39.78 -38.19
N GLN A 81 27.71 38.97 -39.24
CA GLN A 81 26.72 37.88 -39.40
C GLN A 81 26.75 36.87 -38.23
N ALA A 82 27.96 36.48 -37.80
CA ALA A 82 28.09 35.58 -36.64
C ALA A 82 27.50 36.18 -35.36
N TRP A 83 27.72 37.49 -35.11
CA TRP A 83 27.17 38.16 -33.94
C TRP A 83 25.66 38.32 -34.02
N GLN A 84 25.12 38.68 -35.20
CA GLN A 84 23.67 38.70 -35.44
C GLN A 84 23.03 37.30 -35.30
N CYS A 85 23.70 36.22 -35.76
CA CYS A 85 23.26 34.84 -35.56
C CYS A 85 23.21 34.48 -34.07
N PHE A 86 24.17 34.92 -33.26
CA PHE A 86 24.18 34.70 -31.82
C PHE A 86 22.96 35.36 -31.15
N LEU A 87 22.63 36.62 -31.47
CA LEU A 87 21.42 37.29 -30.96
C LEU A 87 20.13 36.59 -31.44
N SER A 88 20.08 36.22 -32.70
CA SER A 88 18.93 35.49 -33.28
C SER A 88 18.70 34.14 -32.61
N SER A 89 19.74 33.52 -32.06
CA SER A 89 19.59 32.29 -31.28
C SER A 89 18.79 32.53 -30.01
N ALA A 90 18.98 33.65 -29.30
CA ALA A 90 18.24 34.03 -28.11
C ALA A 90 16.74 34.23 -28.41
N ASP A 91 16.40 34.85 -29.57
CA ASP A 91 14.99 34.99 -29.99
C ASP A 91 14.33 33.65 -30.25
N ARG A 92 15.06 32.71 -30.85
CA ARG A 92 14.56 31.35 -31.05
C ARG A 92 14.31 30.62 -29.75
N PHE A 93 15.24 30.70 -28.78
CA PHE A 93 15.05 30.13 -27.45
C PHE A 93 13.91 30.82 -26.69
N SER A 94 13.78 32.14 -26.77
CA SER A 94 12.65 32.86 -26.19
C SER A 94 11.31 32.34 -26.76
N SER A 95 11.23 32.19 -28.07
CA SER A 95 10.03 31.66 -28.73
C SER A 95 9.73 30.22 -28.30
N LEU A 96 10.74 29.37 -28.18
CA LEU A 96 10.63 27.98 -27.73
C LEU A 96 10.09 27.92 -26.30
N HIS A 97 10.71 28.64 -25.35
CA HIS A 97 10.27 28.64 -23.94
C HIS A 97 8.89 29.27 -23.75
N SER A 98 8.51 30.26 -24.57
CA SER A 98 7.15 30.79 -24.63
C SER A 98 6.13 29.73 -25.12
N SER A 99 6.52 28.88 -26.07
CA SER A 99 5.69 27.77 -26.53
C SER A 99 5.52 26.70 -25.47
N ILE A 100 6.61 26.32 -24.77
CA ILE A 100 6.57 25.39 -23.63
C ILE A 100 5.65 25.92 -22.53
N CYS A 101 5.80 27.20 -22.16
CA CYS A 101 4.92 27.83 -21.17
C CYS A 101 3.43 27.71 -21.55
N ARG A 102 3.09 27.95 -22.81
CA ARG A 102 1.71 27.85 -23.32
C ARG A 102 1.21 26.42 -23.27
N ALA A 103 2.00 25.44 -23.71
CA ALA A 103 1.64 24.03 -23.70
C ALA A 103 1.37 23.52 -22.27
N LEU A 104 2.24 23.84 -21.32
CA LEU A 104 2.06 23.44 -19.91
C LEU A 104 0.76 23.99 -19.29
N VAL A 105 0.32 25.18 -19.64
CA VAL A 105 -0.88 25.80 -19.08
C VAL A 105 -2.13 25.38 -19.85
N SER A 106 -2.15 25.63 -21.16
CA SER A 106 -3.36 25.56 -21.99
C SER A 106 -3.63 24.16 -22.55
N GLU A 107 -2.60 23.35 -22.74
CA GLU A 107 -2.80 21.99 -23.26
C GLU A 107 -2.82 20.98 -22.10
N ASP A 108 -1.78 20.90 -21.29
CA ASP A 108 -1.67 19.88 -20.24
C ASP A 108 -2.46 20.26 -18.98
N GLY A 109 -2.28 21.47 -18.47
CA GLY A 109 -2.98 21.93 -17.25
C GLY A 109 -4.49 21.99 -17.42
N ASP A 110 -4.99 22.55 -18.50
CA ASP A 110 -6.43 22.64 -18.75
C ASP A 110 -7.04 21.26 -19.07
N ARG A 111 -6.29 20.37 -19.74
CA ARG A 111 -6.71 18.99 -19.96
C ARG A 111 -6.92 18.24 -18.64
N ILE A 112 -6.02 18.41 -17.66
CA ILE A 112 -6.17 17.80 -16.35
C ILE A 112 -7.36 18.38 -15.60
N ARG A 113 -7.57 19.70 -15.62
CA ARG A 113 -8.72 20.34 -15.01
C ARG A 113 -10.05 19.89 -15.61
N THR A 114 -10.09 19.74 -16.93
CA THR A 114 -11.31 19.27 -17.63
C THR A 114 -11.62 17.84 -17.21
N TRP A 115 -10.65 16.95 -17.28
CA TRP A 115 -10.79 15.58 -16.82
C TRP A 115 -11.21 15.50 -15.33
N GLN A 116 -10.61 16.32 -14.48
CA GLN A 116 -10.95 16.39 -13.06
C GLN A 116 -12.41 16.78 -12.84
N LYS A 117 -12.93 17.76 -13.60
CA LYS A 117 -14.33 18.18 -13.52
C LYS A 117 -15.31 17.12 -14.03
N GLU A 118 -14.92 16.38 -15.06
CA GLU A 118 -15.73 15.30 -15.63
C GLU A 118 -15.74 14.04 -14.78
N THR A 119 -14.68 13.81 -14.01
CA THR A 119 -14.49 12.59 -13.21
C THR A 119 -14.99 12.74 -11.76
N PHE A 120 -14.85 13.93 -11.16
CA PHE A 120 -15.16 14.15 -9.74
C PHE A 120 -16.33 15.11 -9.57
N HIS A 121 -17.47 14.59 -9.14
CA HIS A 121 -18.69 15.37 -8.93
C HIS A 121 -18.81 15.84 -7.49
N LYS A 122 -18.49 17.11 -7.25
CA LYS A 122 -18.63 17.75 -5.92
C LYS A 122 -20.07 17.81 -5.48
N LYS A 123 -20.30 17.53 -4.21
CA LYS A 123 -21.61 17.64 -3.56
C LYS A 123 -21.79 19.00 -2.91
N ILE A 124 -23.04 19.41 -2.70
CA ILE A 124 -23.42 20.70 -2.08
C ILE A 124 -22.89 20.79 -0.64
N PHE A 125 -22.92 19.67 0.11
CA PHE A 125 -22.48 19.62 1.52
C PHE A 125 -21.06 19.07 1.71
N GLY A 126 -20.20 19.16 0.67
CA GLY A 126 -18.82 18.69 0.70
C GLY A 126 -18.65 17.23 0.27
N GLY A 127 -17.38 16.86 -0.03
CA GLY A 127 -17.04 15.54 -0.58
C GLY A 127 -17.45 15.37 -2.04
N PHE A 128 -17.33 14.14 -2.52
CA PHE A 128 -17.63 13.74 -3.91
C PHE A 128 -18.73 12.70 -3.94
N LYS A 129 -19.50 12.68 -5.03
CA LYS A 129 -20.53 11.65 -5.26
C LYS A 129 -19.88 10.25 -5.29
N GLU A 130 -18.76 10.11 -5.97
CA GLU A 130 -18.00 8.87 -6.12
C GLU A 130 -17.56 8.31 -4.77
N SER A 131 -16.99 9.15 -3.87
CA SER A 131 -16.63 8.76 -2.50
C SER A 131 -17.83 8.24 -1.74
N GLN A 132 -18.97 8.92 -1.85
CA GLN A 132 -20.19 8.52 -1.15
C GLN A 132 -20.80 7.24 -1.70
N ASP A 133 -20.75 7.04 -3.01
CA ASP A 133 -21.26 5.82 -3.63
C ASP A 133 -20.45 4.60 -3.14
N PHE A 134 -19.12 4.70 -3.08
CA PHE A 134 -18.25 3.66 -2.50
C PHE A 134 -18.51 3.47 -1.00
N GLU A 135 -18.58 4.55 -0.22
CA GLU A 135 -18.86 4.47 1.22
C GLU A 135 -20.19 3.80 1.50
N THR A 136 -21.23 4.18 0.76
CA THR A 136 -22.57 3.59 0.88
C THR A 136 -22.56 2.12 0.49
N GLY A 137 -21.84 1.76 -0.58
CA GLY A 137 -21.68 0.39 -1.04
C GLY A 137 -21.01 -0.48 0.03
N PHE A 138 -19.83 -0.08 0.50
CA PHE A 138 -19.10 -0.81 1.54
C PHE A 138 -19.87 -0.90 2.86
N SER A 139 -20.47 0.19 3.31
CA SER A 139 -21.28 0.20 4.54
C SER A 139 -22.45 -0.76 4.44
N ARG A 140 -23.13 -0.82 3.28
CA ARG A 140 -24.24 -1.74 3.03
C ARG A 140 -23.78 -3.20 3.05
N ALA A 141 -22.65 -3.53 2.42
CA ALA A 141 -22.09 -4.87 2.43
C ALA A 141 -21.63 -5.29 3.84
N GLN A 142 -21.00 -4.38 4.59
CA GLN A 142 -20.47 -4.69 5.92
C GLN A 142 -21.53 -4.76 7.03
N LYS A 143 -22.63 -4.05 6.94
CA LYS A 143 -23.65 -4.01 8.00
C LYS A 143 -24.20 -5.39 8.43
N PRO A 144 -24.58 -6.30 7.49
CA PRO A 144 -25.01 -7.64 7.86
C PRO A 144 -23.86 -8.48 8.46
N TRP A 145 -22.63 -8.33 7.96
CA TRP A 145 -21.45 -9.02 8.44
C TRP A 145 -21.10 -8.62 9.88
N ALA A 146 -20.98 -7.32 10.15
CA ALA A 146 -20.72 -6.79 11.47
C ALA A 146 -21.74 -7.26 12.53
N LYS A 147 -23.03 -7.37 12.12
CA LYS A 147 -24.09 -7.91 13.00
C LYS A 147 -23.85 -9.38 13.33
N ARG A 148 -23.39 -10.18 12.37
CA ARG A 148 -23.08 -11.60 12.57
C ARG A 148 -21.85 -11.79 13.44
N LEU A 149 -20.78 -11.03 13.19
CA LEU A 149 -19.58 -11.04 14.04
C LEU A 149 -19.91 -10.69 15.50
N LYS A 150 -20.74 -9.67 15.72
CA LYS A 150 -21.17 -9.31 17.08
C LYS A 150 -21.99 -10.41 17.74
N LYS A 151 -22.81 -11.15 16.97
CA LYS A 151 -23.55 -12.32 17.48
C LYS A 151 -22.61 -13.46 17.86
N LEU A 152 -21.58 -13.71 17.03
CA LEU A 152 -20.54 -14.70 17.25
C LEU A 152 -19.75 -14.39 18.53
N GLU A 153 -19.28 -13.18 18.68
CA GLU A 153 -18.51 -12.76 19.86
C GLU A 153 -19.33 -12.93 21.18
N LYS A 154 -20.62 -12.60 21.14
CA LYS A 154 -21.52 -12.86 22.28
C LYS A 154 -21.66 -14.34 22.60
N ALA A 155 -21.77 -15.20 21.57
CA ALA A 155 -21.90 -16.64 21.76
C ALA A 155 -20.59 -17.23 22.29
N LYS A 156 -19.42 -16.83 21.75
CA LYS A 156 -18.09 -17.18 22.24
C LYS A 156 -17.89 -16.80 23.69
N SER A 157 -18.19 -15.55 24.03
CA SER A 157 -18.07 -15.05 25.42
C SER A 157 -18.96 -15.82 26.41
N ALA A 158 -20.20 -16.18 25.99
CA ALA A 158 -21.10 -17.00 26.79
C ALA A 158 -20.54 -18.42 27.00
N PHE A 159 -19.98 -19.04 25.95
CA PHE A 159 -19.34 -20.36 26.03
C PHE A 159 -18.14 -20.33 26.97
N HIS A 160 -17.22 -19.37 26.82
CA HIS A 160 -16.06 -19.26 27.70
C HIS A 160 -16.45 -18.99 29.17
N LYS A 161 -17.56 -18.26 29.40
CA LYS A 161 -18.09 -18.07 30.76
C LYS A 161 -18.63 -19.36 31.36
N ALA A 162 -19.33 -20.16 30.55
CA ALA A 162 -19.85 -21.47 30.99
C ALA A 162 -18.72 -22.45 31.32
N CYS A 163 -17.71 -22.55 30.44
CA CYS A 163 -16.51 -23.37 30.67
C CYS A 163 -15.79 -23.01 31.98
N ARG A 164 -15.62 -21.71 32.25
CA ARG A 164 -15.02 -21.25 33.52
C ARG A 164 -15.85 -21.69 34.75
N LYS A 165 -17.19 -21.59 34.64
CA LYS A 165 -18.07 -22.00 35.71
C LYS A 165 -18.00 -23.52 35.94
N GLU A 166 -18.01 -24.31 34.89
CA GLU A 166 -17.88 -25.77 34.93
C GLU A 166 -16.53 -26.18 35.52
N HIS A 167 -15.42 -25.54 35.08
CA HIS A 167 -14.09 -25.79 35.63
C HIS A 167 -14.05 -25.58 37.15
N MET A 168 -14.60 -24.46 37.64
CA MET A 168 -14.67 -24.18 39.07
C MET A 168 -15.60 -25.16 39.82
N ALA A 169 -16.67 -25.67 39.18
CA ALA A 169 -17.50 -26.67 39.79
C ALA A 169 -16.79 -28.03 39.94
N ARG A 170 -16.07 -28.46 38.89
CA ARG A 170 -15.23 -29.67 38.89
C ARG A 170 -14.10 -29.60 39.92
N GLU A 171 -13.44 -28.44 40.08
CA GLU A 171 -12.40 -28.26 41.13
C GLU A 171 -13.02 -28.40 42.53
N ARG A 172 -14.21 -27.85 42.79
CA ARG A 172 -14.93 -28.02 44.05
C ARG A 172 -15.33 -29.47 44.32
N GLU A 173 -15.81 -30.17 43.28
CA GLU A 173 -16.16 -31.57 43.37
C GLU A 173 -14.96 -32.45 43.69
N ALA A 174 -13.84 -32.26 43.00
CA ALA A 174 -12.58 -32.97 43.29
C ALA A 174 -12.07 -32.71 44.68
N HIS A 175 -12.18 -31.46 45.20
CA HIS A 175 -11.84 -31.13 46.55
C HIS A 175 -12.78 -31.77 47.57
N ALA A 176 -14.09 -31.85 47.29
CA ALA A 176 -15.08 -32.45 48.14
C ALA A 176 -14.94 -33.99 48.21
N GLN A 177 -14.58 -34.64 47.11
CA GLN A 177 -14.35 -36.09 47.06
C GLN A 177 -13.06 -36.49 47.82
N GLY A 178 -12.05 -35.61 47.89
CA GLY A 178 -10.80 -35.87 48.62
C GLY A 178 -10.87 -35.54 50.12
N ASN A 179 -12.00 -35.00 50.63
CA ASN A 179 -12.11 -34.58 52.02
C ASN A 179 -13.14 -35.42 52.80
N PRO A 180 -12.69 -36.27 53.73
CA PRO A 180 -13.58 -37.16 54.49
C PRO A 180 -14.51 -36.43 55.47
N ASP A 181 -14.26 -35.16 55.80
CA ASP A 181 -15.08 -34.36 56.73
C ASP A 181 -16.34 -33.78 56.06
N ILE A 182 -16.51 -33.94 54.75
CA ILE A 182 -17.66 -33.44 54.02
C ILE A 182 -18.78 -34.49 54.03
N ALA A 183 -19.96 -34.13 54.56
CA ALA A 183 -21.14 -35.00 54.59
C ALA A 183 -21.52 -35.46 53.17
N ILE A 184 -21.89 -36.75 53.01
CA ILE A 184 -22.26 -37.41 51.76
C ILE A 184 -23.35 -36.63 50.97
N GLU A 185 -24.32 -36.09 51.68
CA GLU A 185 -25.38 -35.29 51.07
C GLU A 185 -24.90 -33.98 50.45
N LYS A 186 -23.85 -33.37 51.04
CA LYS A 186 -23.20 -32.19 50.51
C LYS A 186 -22.34 -32.51 49.30
N GLN A 187 -21.66 -33.68 49.30
CA GLN A 187 -20.91 -34.18 48.14
C GLN A 187 -21.87 -34.43 46.95
N ARG A 188 -23.03 -35.05 47.20
CA ARG A 188 -24.06 -35.28 46.17
C ARG A 188 -24.56 -33.95 45.55
N LYS A 189 -24.83 -32.92 46.34
CA LYS A 189 -25.24 -31.60 45.84
C LYS A 189 -24.16 -30.94 44.98
N ILE A 190 -22.90 -31.05 45.37
CA ILE A 190 -21.76 -30.52 44.60
C ILE A 190 -21.66 -31.26 43.26
N GLN A 191 -21.86 -32.58 43.23
CA GLN A 191 -21.87 -33.39 42.01
C GLN A 191 -23.04 -33.00 41.10
N GLU A 192 -24.23 -32.80 41.63
CA GLU A 192 -25.40 -32.32 40.87
C GLU A 192 -25.16 -30.92 40.27
N GLU A 193 -24.48 -30.00 41.03
CA GLU A 193 -24.09 -28.70 40.51
C GLU A 193 -23.08 -28.79 39.37
N THR A 194 -22.12 -29.73 39.45
CA THR A 194 -21.12 -29.95 38.39
C THR A 194 -21.79 -30.48 37.13
N GLU A 195 -22.70 -31.46 37.28
CA GLU A 195 -23.44 -32.01 36.15
C GLU A 195 -24.33 -30.95 35.46
N LEU A 196 -25.01 -30.11 36.22
CA LEU A 196 -25.79 -28.99 35.68
C LEU A 196 -24.87 -27.95 34.95
N ALA A 197 -23.70 -27.68 35.51
CA ALA A 197 -22.74 -26.79 34.86
C ALA A 197 -22.22 -27.39 33.54
N HIS A 198 -21.96 -28.68 33.50
CA HIS A 198 -21.57 -29.40 32.27
C HIS A 198 -22.68 -29.35 31.21
N GLN A 199 -23.91 -29.67 31.55
CA GLN A 199 -25.05 -29.60 30.64
C GLN A 199 -25.25 -28.19 30.05
N GLU A 200 -25.11 -27.15 30.88
CA GLU A 200 -25.19 -25.78 30.41
C GLU A 200 -24.03 -25.43 29.46
N THR A 201 -22.81 -25.92 29.73
CA THR A 201 -21.65 -25.72 28.84
C THR A 201 -21.89 -26.35 27.48
N GLU A 202 -22.37 -27.60 27.42
CA GLU A 202 -22.71 -28.28 26.17
C GLU A 202 -23.80 -27.54 25.38
N LYS A 203 -24.82 -27.06 26.04
CA LYS A 203 -25.88 -26.26 25.40
C LYS A 203 -25.38 -24.97 24.80
N VAL A 204 -24.53 -24.25 25.53
CA VAL A 204 -23.94 -22.97 25.05
C VAL A 204 -22.91 -23.23 23.97
N ARG A 205 -22.15 -24.34 24.04
CA ARG A 205 -21.24 -24.83 22.99
C ARG A 205 -21.99 -25.04 21.67
N ALA A 206 -23.06 -25.84 21.70
CA ALA A 206 -23.88 -26.09 20.51
C ALA A 206 -24.43 -24.79 19.90
N ARG A 207 -24.80 -23.81 20.75
CA ARG A 207 -25.23 -22.51 20.27
C ARG A 207 -24.11 -21.73 19.62
N TYR A 208 -22.89 -21.78 20.17
CA TYR A 208 -21.71 -21.11 19.60
C TYR A 208 -21.34 -21.73 18.25
N GLU A 209 -21.29 -23.04 18.17
CA GLU A 209 -21.03 -23.78 16.91
C GLU A 209 -22.05 -23.43 15.83
N LYS A 210 -23.33 -23.38 16.16
CA LYS A 210 -24.39 -22.96 15.21
C LYS A 210 -24.19 -21.54 14.70
N VAL A 211 -23.82 -20.60 15.58
CA VAL A 211 -23.59 -19.21 15.20
C VAL A 211 -22.34 -19.11 14.33
N LEU A 212 -21.29 -19.87 14.62
CA LEU A 212 -20.08 -19.94 13.82
C LEU A 212 -20.39 -20.46 12.40
N GLU A 213 -21.21 -21.53 12.30
CA GLU A 213 -21.65 -22.04 11.00
C GLU A 213 -22.46 -21.01 10.20
N GLU A 214 -23.34 -20.23 10.84
CA GLU A 214 -24.07 -19.13 10.20
C GLU A 214 -23.14 -18.05 9.65
N VAL A 215 -22.06 -17.74 10.37
CA VAL A 215 -21.02 -16.78 9.94
C VAL A 215 -20.25 -17.34 8.75
N THR A 216 -19.77 -18.57 8.86
CA THR A 216 -18.98 -19.23 7.80
C THR A 216 -19.77 -19.35 6.50
N ARG A 217 -21.07 -19.70 6.59
CA ARG A 217 -21.96 -19.79 5.42
C ARG A 217 -22.22 -18.44 4.75
N TYR A 218 -22.21 -17.35 5.50
CA TYR A 218 -22.43 -16.00 4.95
C TYR A 218 -21.16 -15.36 4.39
N ALA A 219 -20.01 -15.82 4.79
CA ALA A 219 -18.72 -15.26 4.46
C ALA A 219 -18.45 -15.10 2.96
N PRO A 220 -18.67 -16.11 2.10
CA PRO A 220 -18.44 -15.97 0.67
C PRO A 220 -19.24 -14.82 0.06
N ARG A 221 -20.51 -14.68 0.44
CA ARG A 221 -21.35 -13.58 -0.03
C ARG A 221 -20.83 -12.21 0.41
N TYR A 222 -20.40 -12.11 1.66
CA TYR A 222 -19.80 -10.85 2.17
C TYR A 222 -18.57 -10.47 1.37
N MET A 223 -17.72 -11.45 1.07
CA MET A 223 -16.50 -11.21 0.30
C MET A 223 -16.81 -10.77 -1.13
N GLU A 224 -17.72 -11.46 -1.79
CA GLU A 224 -18.18 -11.13 -3.14
C GLU A 224 -18.73 -9.70 -3.24
N GLU A 225 -19.57 -9.30 -2.27
CA GLU A 225 -20.13 -7.94 -2.18
C GLU A 225 -19.03 -6.89 -1.97
N MET A 226 -18.02 -7.15 -1.11
CA MET A 226 -16.91 -6.26 -0.85
C MET A 226 -15.95 -6.16 -2.04
N GLU A 227 -15.61 -7.29 -2.66
CA GLU A 227 -14.76 -7.35 -3.86
C GLU A 227 -15.38 -6.59 -5.02
N SER A 228 -16.66 -6.77 -5.28
CA SER A 228 -17.35 -6.08 -6.36
C SER A 228 -17.24 -4.55 -6.24
N ILE A 229 -17.39 -3.99 -5.04
CA ILE A 229 -17.25 -2.55 -4.81
C ILE A 229 -15.79 -2.12 -4.91
N PHE A 230 -14.88 -2.94 -4.40
CA PHE A 230 -13.45 -2.68 -4.48
C PHE A 230 -12.98 -2.66 -5.93
N ASP A 231 -13.42 -3.60 -6.76
CA ASP A 231 -13.08 -3.68 -8.18
C ASP A 231 -13.57 -2.45 -8.96
N GLN A 232 -14.76 -1.94 -8.63
CA GLN A 232 -15.25 -0.68 -9.19
C GLN A 232 -14.33 0.48 -8.82
N SER A 233 -13.89 0.55 -7.56
CA SER A 233 -12.95 1.58 -7.11
C SER A 233 -11.57 1.44 -7.78
N GLN A 234 -11.11 0.22 -8.05
CA GLN A 234 -9.86 -0.06 -8.77
C GLN A 234 -9.96 0.33 -10.25
N GLU A 235 -11.12 0.17 -10.88
CA GLU A 235 -11.32 0.59 -12.26
C GLU A 235 -11.23 2.11 -12.39
N GLU A 236 -11.83 2.87 -11.46
CA GLU A 236 -11.68 4.33 -11.46
C GLU A 236 -10.22 4.76 -11.22
N GLU A 237 -9.50 4.09 -10.34
CA GLU A 237 -8.08 4.32 -10.11
C GLU A 237 -7.23 4.00 -11.36
N ARG A 238 -7.54 2.93 -12.07
CA ARG A 238 -6.87 2.55 -13.32
C ARG A 238 -7.07 3.60 -14.40
N LYS A 239 -8.30 4.13 -14.55
CA LYS A 239 -8.59 5.24 -15.46
C LYS A 239 -7.77 6.48 -15.12
N ARG A 240 -7.70 6.83 -13.83
CA ARG A 240 -6.91 7.96 -13.34
C ARG A 240 -5.43 7.82 -13.67
N ILE A 241 -4.83 6.68 -13.34
CA ILE A 241 -3.42 6.41 -13.60
C ILE A 241 -3.14 6.46 -15.10
N SER A 242 -4.00 5.87 -15.92
CA SER A 242 -3.86 5.89 -17.38
C SER A 242 -3.92 7.32 -17.92
N PHE A 243 -4.87 8.12 -17.46
CA PHE A 243 -5.00 9.52 -17.86
C PHE A 243 -3.79 10.35 -17.46
N LEU A 244 -3.37 10.30 -16.20
CA LEU A 244 -2.21 11.06 -15.71
C LEU A 244 -0.91 10.64 -16.41
N LYS A 245 -0.73 9.35 -16.69
CA LYS A 245 0.39 8.86 -17.50
C LYS A 245 0.42 9.54 -18.87
N GLN A 246 -0.71 9.66 -19.54
CA GLN A 246 -0.78 10.35 -20.83
C GLN A 246 -0.48 11.85 -20.71
N ALA A 247 -0.96 12.49 -19.65
CA ALA A 247 -0.65 13.88 -19.38
C ALA A 247 0.86 14.11 -19.16
N PHE A 248 1.51 13.28 -18.35
CA PHE A 248 2.97 13.37 -18.14
C PHE A 248 3.77 13.07 -19.41
N LEU A 249 3.33 12.13 -20.26
CA LEU A 249 3.96 11.88 -21.55
C LEU A 249 3.82 13.09 -22.52
N SER A 250 2.69 13.80 -22.45
CA SER A 250 2.47 15.04 -23.23
C SER A 250 3.44 16.13 -22.78
N ILE A 251 3.56 16.35 -21.47
CA ILE A 251 4.51 17.32 -20.88
C ILE A 251 5.94 17.00 -21.27
N HIS A 252 6.34 15.75 -21.20
CA HIS A 252 7.67 15.32 -21.59
C HIS A 252 7.99 15.74 -23.04
N ARG A 253 7.03 15.54 -23.97
CA ARG A 253 7.20 15.96 -25.36
C ARG A 253 7.38 17.49 -25.50
N HIS A 254 6.60 18.27 -24.72
CA HIS A 254 6.70 19.74 -24.74
C HIS A 254 8.02 20.26 -24.15
N LEU A 255 8.60 19.53 -23.20
CA LEU A 255 9.87 19.88 -22.57
C LEU A 255 11.10 19.36 -23.31
N ASP A 256 10.92 18.47 -24.29
CA ASP A 256 12.01 17.93 -25.11
C ASP A 256 12.48 18.98 -26.12
N VAL A 257 13.47 19.78 -25.70
CA VAL A 257 14.11 20.82 -26.54
C VAL A 257 15.08 20.27 -27.55
N THR A 258 15.43 18.99 -27.48
CA THR A 258 16.51 18.41 -28.30
C THR A 258 16.00 17.59 -29.48
N ASN A 259 14.69 17.38 -29.59
CA ASN A 259 14.06 16.48 -30.56
C ASN A 259 14.69 15.06 -30.57
N ASN A 260 15.30 14.66 -29.46
CA ASN A 260 15.96 13.38 -29.32
C ASN A 260 14.96 12.31 -28.92
N GLU A 261 14.48 11.55 -29.87
CA GLU A 261 13.67 10.33 -29.63
C GLU A 261 14.33 9.36 -28.62
N ARG A 262 15.64 9.45 -28.40
CA ARG A 262 16.38 8.63 -27.43
C ARG A 262 16.06 8.98 -25.97
N CYS A 263 15.69 10.22 -25.65
CA CYS A 263 15.24 10.59 -24.30
C CYS A 263 13.85 10.02 -23.99
N VAL A 264 12.97 9.88 -24.97
CA VAL A 264 11.62 9.33 -24.81
C VAL A 264 11.65 7.86 -24.37
N ARG A 265 12.66 7.11 -24.76
CA ARG A 265 12.78 5.68 -24.40
C ARG A 265 13.26 5.44 -22.95
N ARG A 266 13.87 6.43 -22.28
CA ARG A 266 14.33 6.31 -20.86
C ARG A 266 13.32 6.80 -19.83
N VAL A 267 12.24 7.45 -20.21
CA VAL A 267 11.23 7.87 -19.25
C VAL A 267 10.33 6.70 -18.93
N ILE A 268 10.74 6.03 -17.87
CA ILE A 268 9.99 5.24 -16.92
C ILE A 268 9.00 4.27 -17.57
N PRO A 269 9.31 2.98 -17.58
CA PRO A 269 8.24 2.02 -17.44
C PRO A 269 7.70 2.20 -16.00
N VAL A 270 6.74 3.11 -15.81
CA VAL A 270 5.82 2.99 -14.69
C VAL A 270 5.01 1.73 -15.02
N LYS A 271 5.67 0.60 -14.81
CA LYS A 271 5.03 -0.70 -14.84
C LYS A 271 3.89 -0.61 -13.82
N SER A 272 2.80 -1.21 -14.17
CA SER A 272 1.59 -1.50 -13.40
C SER A 272 1.80 -2.13 -12.01
N GLN A 273 3.01 -2.12 -11.47
CA GLN A 273 3.38 -2.69 -10.18
C GLN A 273 2.65 -2.04 -8.99
N PHE A 274 2.32 -0.74 -9.08
CA PHE A 274 1.55 -0.10 -8.01
C PHE A 274 0.12 -0.65 -7.89
N LEU A 275 -0.52 -1.00 -8.99
CA LEU A 275 -1.85 -1.63 -8.98
C LEU A 275 -1.80 -3.05 -8.39
N SER A 276 -0.76 -3.82 -8.73
CA SER A 276 -0.60 -5.19 -8.23
C SER A 276 -0.38 -5.25 -6.72
N ILE A 277 0.39 -4.34 -6.13
CA ILE A 277 0.67 -4.34 -4.69
C ILE A 277 -0.58 -3.93 -3.89
N SER A 278 -1.32 -2.91 -4.34
CA SER A 278 -2.58 -2.52 -3.69
C SER A 278 -3.66 -3.60 -3.82
N LEU A 279 -3.74 -4.28 -4.96
CA LEU A 279 -4.68 -5.39 -5.19
C LEU A 279 -4.32 -6.60 -4.32
N LEU A 280 -3.05 -7.00 -4.27
CA LEU A 280 -2.58 -8.12 -3.45
C LEU A 280 -2.76 -7.88 -1.94
N LEU A 281 -2.52 -6.64 -1.47
CA LEU A 281 -2.74 -6.28 -0.06
C LEU A 281 -4.23 -6.22 0.30
N ALA A 282 -5.09 -5.87 -0.64
CA ALA A 282 -6.54 -5.80 -0.42
C ALA A 282 -7.23 -7.17 -0.56
N MET A 283 -6.71 -8.05 -1.42
CA MET A 283 -7.27 -9.38 -1.67
C MET A 283 -6.71 -10.48 -0.76
N ARG A 284 -5.76 -10.19 0.12
CA ARG A 284 -5.34 -11.17 1.12
C ARG A 284 -6.48 -11.45 2.07
N MET A 285 -6.99 -12.67 1.97
CA MET A 285 -7.89 -13.24 2.98
C MET A 285 -7.24 -13.08 4.36
N PRO A 286 -7.99 -12.68 5.40
CA PRO A 286 -7.50 -12.78 6.75
C PRO A 286 -7.07 -14.24 6.98
N THR A 287 -5.84 -14.43 7.42
CA THR A 287 -5.32 -15.75 7.79
C THR A 287 -6.11 -16.35 8.96
N ASP A 288 -6.80 -15.49 9.71
CA ASP A 288 -7.59 -15.84 10.88
C ASP A 288 -9.07 -15.65 10.61
N TRP A 289 -9.62 -16.56 9.79
CA TRP A 289 -11.07 -16.69 9.65
C TRP A 289 -11.67 -17.11 11.00
N PRO A 290 -12.89 -16.65 11.39
CA PRO A 290 -13.50 -17.07 12.64
C PRO A 290 -13.59 -18.59 12.74
N GLN A 291 -12.78 -19.16 13.64
CA GLN A 291 -12.80 -20.59 13.95
C GLN A 291 -13.35 -20.82 15.34
N PHE A 292 -13.81 -22.05 15.59
CA PHE A 292 -14.22 -22.45 16.93
C PHE A 292 -13.01 -22.38 17.87
N GLN A 293 -13.13 -21.63 18.95
CA GLN A 293 -12.09 -21.55 19.98
C GLN A 293 -12.58 -22.23 21.24
N GLU A 294 -11.92 -23.33 21.56
CA GLU A 294 -12.12 -23.99 22.84
C GLU A 294 -11.63 -23.10 23.99
N TRP A 295 -12.30 -23.18 25.10
CA TRP A 295 -11.86 -22.51 26.30
C TRP A 295 -10.68 -23.30 26.91
N THR A 296 -9.57 -22.62 27.19
CA THR A 296 -8.44 -23.17 27.95
C THR A 296 -8.28 -22.36 29.23
N PRO A 297 -8.03 -23.02 30.39
CA PRO A 297 -7.73 -22.30 31.64
C PRO A 297 -6.47 -21.45 31.46
N ASP A 298 -6.52 -20.20 31.94
CA ASP A 298 -5.37 -19.28 31.90
C ASP A 298 -4.19 -19.88 32.67
N LYS A 299 -3.25 -20.50 31.98
CA LYS A 299 -1.93 -20.82 32.52
C LYS A 299 -1.16 -19.52 32.63
N LYS A 300 -0.82 -19.11 33.87
CA LYS A 300 0.09 -17.99 34.15
C LYS A 300 1.30 -18.08 33.23
N HIS A 301 1.45 -17.15 32.31
CA HIS A 301 2.55 -17.08 31.37
C HIS A 301 3.88 -17.01 32.13
N LYS A 302 4.65 -18.08 32.11
CA LYS A 302 6.10 -18.03 32.27
C LYS A 302 6.68 -17.65 30.91
N LYS A 303 7.40 -16.52 30.89
CA LYS A 303 8.18 -16.03 29.75
C LYS A 303 9.07 -17.13 29.18
N GLY A 304 8.93 -17.41 27.91
CA GLY A 304 9.87 -18.20 27.16
C GLY A 304 9.31 -18.61 25.79
N LYS A 305 9.63 -17.84 24.75
CA LYS A 305 10.07 -18.33 23.44
C LYS A 305 10.15 -17.19 22.42
N LYS A 306 11.39 -16.81 22.16
CA LYS A 306 11.80 -15.82 21.15
C LYS A 306 12.09 -16.42 19.76
N GLU A 307 11.88 -17.70 19.51
CA GLU A 307 12.42 -18.36 18.30
C GLU A 307 11.43 -18.57 17.14
N VAL A 308 10.12 -18.49 17.38
CA VAL A 308 9.13 -18.72 16.31
C VAL A 308 8.73 -17.42 15.59
N GLU A 309 8.86 -16.28 16.24
CA GLU A 309 8.50 -14.96 15.68
C GLU A 309 9.48 -14.46 14.60
N GLN A 310 10.76 -14.85 14.64
CA GLN A 310 11.75 -14.40 13.67
C GLN A 310 11.51 -14.92 12.25
N LYS A 311 10.97 -16.13 12.07
CA LYS A 311 10.72 -16.68 10.72
C LYS A 311 9.52 -16.04 10.01
N ALA A 312 8.48 -15.64 10.74
CA ALA A 312 7.31 -14.97 10.15
C ALA A 312 7.63 -13.54 9.72
N VAL A 313 8.39 -12.80 10.53
CA VAL A 313 8.78 -11.40 10.25
C VAL A 313 9.76 -11.31 9.07
N VAL A 314 10.64 -12.29 8.88
CA VAL A 314 11.58 -12.34 7.75
C VAL A 314 10.83 -12.61 6.43
N MET A 315 9.80 -13.46 6.44
CA MET A 315 9.01 -13.77 5.26
C MET A 315 8.11 -12.58 4.85
N GLU A 316 7.65 -11.78 5.79
CA GLU A 316 6.83 -10.58 5.56
C GLU A 316 7.66 -9.39 5.07
N ARG A 317 8.89 -9.23 5.53
CA ARG A 317 9.86 -8.24 5.00
C ARG A 317 10.27 -8.55 3.56
N SER A 318 10.44 -9.81 3.21
CA SER A 318 10.77 -10.27 1.85
C SER A 318 9.70 -9.89 0.81
N LEU A 319 8.44 -9.71 1.22
CA LEU A 319 7.32 -9.34 0.35
C LEU A 319 7.08 -7.83 0.24
N MET A 320 7.71 -7.04 1.11
CA MET A 320 7.62 -5.57 1.14
C MET A 320 8.70 -4.88 0.30
N ILE A 321 9.82 -5.54 0.08
CA ILE A 321 10.91 -5.05 -0.78
C ILE A 321 10.67 -5.67 -2.14
N GLY A 322 10.27 -4.87 -3.12
CA GLY A 322 10.00 -5.28 -4.51
C GLY A 322 11.26 -5.77 -5.23
N GLY A 323 11.88 -6.83 -4.70
CA GLY A 323 13.07 -7.46 -5.24
C GLY A 323 12.73 -8.53 -6.28
N VAL A 324 13.66 -8.74 -7.22
CA VAL A 324 13.60 -9.81 -8.22
C VAL A 324 14.34 -11.03 -7.65
N ARG A 325 13.71 -12.22 -7.68
CA ARG A 325 14.41 -13.45 -7.29
C ARG A 325 15.51 -13.76 -8.27
N VAL A 326 16.69 -14.02 -7.72
CA VAL A 326 17.89 -14.42 -8.48
C VAL A 326 18.47 -15.70 -7.89
N ARG A 327 19.13 -16.48 -8.76
CA ARG A 327 19.84 -17.69 -8.38
C ARG A 327 21.33 -17.52 -8.67
N ALA A 328 22.17 -17.83 -7.70
CA ALA A 328 23.62 -17.82 -7.85
C ALA A 328 24.09 -18.86 -8.87
N LEU A 329 24.92 -18.44 -9.81
CA LEU A 329 25.58 -19.29 -10.80
C LEU A 329 26.90 -19.84 -10.29
N TYR A 330 27.57 -19.10 -9.40
CA TYR A 330 28.90 -19.42 -8.85
C TYR A 330 28.91 -19.15 -7.35
N ASP A 331 29.86 -19.79 -6.65
CA ASP A 331 30.16 -19.46 -5.26
C ASP A 331 30.77 -18.06 -5.19
N TYR A 332 30.33 -17.25 -4.21
CA TYR A 332 30.92 -15.95 -3.94
C TYR A 332 31.14 -15.77 -2.43
N VAL A 333 32.34 -15.34 -2.08
CA VAL A 333 32.69 -14.98 -0.69
C VAL A 333 32.99 -13.48 -0.66
N GLY A 334 32.15 -12.73 0.01
CA GLY A 334 32.33 -11.29 0.20
C GLY A 334 33.66 -10.98 0.87
N GLN A 335 34.36 -9.99 0.34
CA GLN A 335 35.66 -9.55 0.85
C GLN A 335 35.54 -8.38 1.80
N GLU A 336 34.42 -7.62 1.68
CA GLU A 336 34.12 -6.48 2.54
C GLU A 336 32.89 -6.78 3.45
N THR A 337 32.71 -5.96 4.48
CA THR A 337 31.67 -6.19 5.50
C THR A 337 30.23 -5.97 4.99
N ASP A 338 30.08 -5.24 3.89
CA ASP A 338 28.82 -4.91 3.21
C ASP A 338 28.54 -5.80 2.00
N GLU A 339 29.35 -6.83 1.75
CA GLU A 339 29.13 -7.80 0.68
C GLU A 339 28.40 -9.06 1.16
N LEU A 340 27.57 -9.63 0.26
CA LEU A 340 26.93 -10.92 0.46
C LEU A 340 27.91 -12.06 0.12
N SER A 341 27.80 -13.16 0.85
CA SER A 341 28.43 -14.44 0.51
C SER A 341 27.36 -15.47 0.24
N PHE A 342 27.48 -16.22 -0.84
CA PHE A 342 26.53 -17.26 -1.25
C PHE A 342 27.21 -18.37 -2.04
N LYS A 343 26.53 -19.51 -2.15
CA LYS A 343 26.97 -20.67 -2.95
C LYS A 343 26.16 -20.77 -4.23
N ALA A 344 26.75 -21.39 -5.24
CA ALA A 344 26.10 -21.73 -6.49
C ALA A 344 24.80 -22.51 -6.22
N GLY A 345 23.70 -22.07 -6.85
CA GLY A 345 22.35 -22.62 -6.67
C GLY A 345 21.52 -21.98 -5.57
N GLU A 346 22.09 -21.16 -4.68
CA GLU A 346 21.31 -20.43 -3.69
C GLU A 346 20.46 -19.34 -4.35
N GLU A 347 19.24 -19.17 -3.82
CA GLU A 347 18.30 -18.15 -4.28
C GLU A 347 18.16 -17.05 -3.22
N PHE A 348 18.11 -15.82 -3.69
CA PHE A 348 17.91 -14.65 -2.85
C PHE A 348 17.25 -13.51 -3.64
N LEU A 349 16.93 -12.41 -2.98
CA LEU A 349 16.27 -11.26 -3.60
C LEU A 349 17.30 -10.22 -4.04
N LYS A 350 17.28 -9.85 -5.30
CA LYS A 350 17.92 -8.63 -5.79
C LYS A 350 17.01 -7.46 -5.43
N ILE A 351 17.48 -6.51 -4.63
CA ILE A 351 16.71 -5.36 -4.11
C ILE A 351 17.07 -4.03 -4.78
N GLU A 352 18.25 -3.92 -5.38
CA GLU A 352 18.68 -2.77 -6.19
C GLU A 352 19.30 -3.25 -7.50
N ASP A 353 19.17 -2.43 -8.55
CA ASP A 353 19.75 -2.72 -9.85
C ASP A 353 21.25 -2.50 -9.87
N GLU A 354 21.89 -3.03 -10.93
CA GLU A 354 23.32 -2.95 -11.15
C GLU A 354 23.80 -1.49 -11.24
N ASP A 355 24.82 -1.16 -10.48
CA ASP A 355 25.49 0.13 -10.52
C ASP A 355 26.49 0.23 -11.68
N ASP A 356 27.13 1.40 -11.84
CA ASP A 356 28.10 1.67 -12.90
C ASP A 356 29.37 0.81 -12.81
N GLN A 357 29.57 0.08 -11.70
CA GLN A 357 30.73 -0.80 -11.45
C GLN A 357 30.38 -2.29 -11.58
N GLY A 358 29.11 -2.63 -11.86
CA GLY A 358 28.66 -4.00 -12.03
C GLY A 358 28.21 -4.70 -10.76
N TRP A 359 27.86 -3.96 -9.70
CA TRP A 359 27.38 -4.47 -8.43
C TRP A 359 25.88 -4.28 -8.27
N CYS A 360 25.24 -5.29 -7.70
CA CYS A 360 23.84 -5.27 -7.28
C CYS A 360 23.75 -5.38 -5.77
N ARG A 361 22.65 -4.90 -5.18
CA ARG A 361 22.33 -5.19 -3.79
C ARG A 361 21.27 -6.28 -3.69
N GLY A 362 21.48 -7.20 -2.78
CA GLY A 362 20.58 -8.33 -2.54
C GLY A 362 20.30 -8.56 -1.07
N MET A 363 19.31 -9.39 -0.81
CA MET A 363 18.92 -9.82 0.52
C MET A 363 18.71 -11.34 0.55
N MET A 364 19.42 -12.02 1.43
CA MET A 364 19.28 -13.46 1.70
C MET A 364 18.03 -13.75 2.53
N ASP A 365 17.51 -14.97 2.46
CA ASP A 365 16.34 -15.43 3.23
C ASP A 365 16.45 -15.24 4.76
N GLY A 366 17.68 -15.04 5.27
CA GLY A 366 17.94 -14.69 6.67
C GLY A 366 17.89 -13.21 7.01
N GLY A 367 17.52 -12.32 6.04
CA GLY A 367 17.47 -10.88 6.22
C GLY A 367 18.84 -10.19 6.18
N LYS A 368 19.92 -10.89 5.80
CA LYS A 368 21.22 -10.29 5.58
C LYS A 368 21.23 -9.62 4.22
N GLU A 369 21.48 -8.31 4.20
CA GLU A 369 21.62 -7.50 2.99
C GLU A 369 23.10 -7.27 2.69
N GLY A 370 23.43 -7.09 1.40
CA GLY A 370 24.77 -6.71 0.98
C GLY A 370 24.93 -6.65 -0.54
N LEU A 371 26.09 -6.18 -0.97
CA LEU A 371 26.47 -6.05 -2.36
C LEU A 371 26.96 -7.41 -2.92
N TYR A 372 26.74 -7.62 -4.22
CA TYR A 372 27.25 -8.78 -4.94
C TYR A 372 27.46 -8.46 -6.43
N PRO A 373 28.37 -9.15 -7.14
CA PRO A 373 28.60 -8.92 -8.57
C PRO A 373 27.42 -9.40 -9.41
N ALA A 374 26.88 -8.51 -10.26
CA ALA A 374 25.69 -8.76 -11.08
C ALA A 374 25.80 -9.99 -11.99
N ASN A 375 27.01 -10.28 -12.50
CA ASN A 375 27.28 -11.39 -13.39
C ASN A 375 27.37 -12.77 -12.70
N TYR A 376 27.24 -12.82 -11.37
CA TYR A 376 27.25 -14.08 -10.60
C TYR A 376 25.86 -14.70 -10.41
N VAL A 377 24.81 -14.04 -10.88
CA VAL A 377 23.43 -14.50 -10.70
C VAL A 377 22.61 -14.47 -11.98
N VAL A 378 21.52 -15.22 -11.98
CA VAL A 378 20.48 -15.19 -13.04
C VAL A 378 19.11 -14.97 -12.42
N VAL A 379 18.26 -14.23 -13.08
CA VAL A 379 16.86 -14.04 -12.69
C VAL A 379 16.12 -15.37 -12.85
N VAL A 380 15.35 -15.74 -11.80
CA VAL A 380 14.58 -17.01 -11.74
C VAL A 380 13.10 -16.74 -11.97
#